data_a22d97fee63c167a0d9caefef0864df8
#
_entry.id   a22d97fee63c167a0d9caefef0864df8
#
_cell.length_a   1.000
_cell.length_b   1.000
_cell.length_c   1.000
_cell.angle_alpha   90.00
_cell.angle_beta   90.00
_cell.angle_gamma   90.00
#
_symmetry.space_group_name_H-M   'P 1'
#
loop_
_entity.id
_entity.type
_entity.pdbx_description
1 polymer ?
#
loop_
_entity_poly.entity_id
_entity_poly.type
_entity_poly.pdbx_seq_one_letter_code
_entity_poly.pdbx_strand_id
1 'polypeptide(L)'
;MVDVGTISLHRGRANLVDLAGAFKVVIDRTVISSILTRESKAFDVPPGRHFLHLRFLGRQSKEIEVLVSPGEEECFTCRTAWYGWPVLTPA
;
A
#
# COMPACT_ATOMS: atom_id res chain seq x y z
N MET A 1 20.13 -16.61 -9.18
CA MET A 1 19.09 -15.67 -9.58
C MET A 1 18.06 -15.58 -8.46
N VAL A 2 17.75 -14.39 -8.02
CA VAL A 2 16.74 -14.20 -6.97
C VAL A 2 15.40 -13.96 -7.65
N ASP A 3 14.44 -14.82 -7.34
CA ASP A 3 13.08 -14.62 -7.82
C ASP A 3 12.37 -13.70 -6.83
N VAL A 4 11.95 -12.53 -7.32
CA VAL A 4 11.14 -11.62 -6.53
C VAL A 4 9.90 -11.26 -7.33
N GLY A 5 8.85 -10.90 -6.60
CA GLY A 5 7.70 -10.22 -7.17
C GLY A 5 7.69 -8.79 -6.69
N THR A 6 6.71 -8.03 -7.12
CA THR A 6 6.62 -6.60 -6.80
C THR A 6 5.21 -6.24 -6.35
N ILE A 7 5.11 -5.47 -5.28
CA ILE A 7 3.87 -4.81 -4.87
C ILE A 7 4.05 -3.33 -5.14
N SER A 8 3.19 -2.77 -5.99
CA SER A 8 3.22 -1.36 -6.37
C SER A 8 2.04 -0.63 -5.77
N LEU A 9 2.29 0.52 -5.18
CA LEU A 9 1.26 1.37 -4.61
C LEU A 9 1.29 2.73 -5.29
N HIS A 10 0.10 3.24 -5.62
CA HIS A 10 -0.06 4.58 -6.14
C HIS A 10 -1.05 5.33 -5.26
N ARG A 11 -0.62 6.49 -4.75
CA ARG A 11 -1.48 7.39 -4.00
C ARG A 11 -1.76 8.60 -4.86
N GLY A 12 -3.03 8.80 -5.15
CA GLY A 12 -3.46 9.89 -6.01
C GLY A 12 -3.46 11.24 -5.33
N ARG A 13 -4.25 12.14 -5.88
CA ARG A 13 -4.40 13.51 -5.40
C ARG A 13 -5.03 13.51 -4.01
N ALA A 14 -4.53 14.39 -3.13
CA ALA A 14 -5.14 14.61 -1.82
C ALA A 14 -6.54 15.22 -1.97
N ASN A 15 -7.43 14.85 -1.07
CA ASN A 15 -8.71 15.53 -0.89
C ASN A 15 -8.67 16.32 0.41
N LEU A 16 -9.78 16.94 0.80
CA LEU A 16 -9.84 17.74 2.02
C LEU A 16 -9.57 16.94 3.29
N VAL A 17 -9.81 15.64 3.26
CA VAL A 17 -9.58 14.77 4.41
C VAL A 17 -8.13 14.33 4.49
N ASP A 18 -7.40 14.41 3.38
CA ASP A 18 -6.08 13.86 3.20
C ASP A 18 -5.01 14.95 3.00
N LEU A 19 -5.20 16.10 3.64
CA LEU A 19 -4.34 17.27 3.40
C LEU A 19 -2.92 17.12 3.91
N ALA A 20 -2.67 16.29 4.89
CA ALA A 20 -1.35 16.17 5.48
C ALA A 20 -1.09 14.75 5.93
N GLY A 21 0.16 14.35 5.81
CA GLY A 21 0.61 13.10 6.34
C GLY A 21 0.79 12.02 5.29
N ALA A 22 1.62 11.08 5.64
CA ALA A 22 1.94 9.93 4.83
C ALA A 22 1.13 8.72 5.30
N PHE A 23 0.75 7.87 4.37
CA PHE A 23 0.29 6.52 4.72
C PHE A 23 1.52 5.68 5.03
N LYS A 24 1.49 4.98 6.15
CA LYS A 24 2.51 3.96 6.42
C LYS A 24 2.11 2.70 5.71
N VAL A 25 3.06 2.11 4.99
CA VAL A 25 2.84 0.88 4.24
C VAL A 25 3.30 -0.27 5.10
N VAL A 26 2.39 -1.20 5.35
CA VAL A 26 2.65 -2.37 6.21
C VAL A 26 2.50 -3.63 5.37
N ILE A 27 3.57 -4.39 5.26
CA ILE A 27 3.57 -5.69 4.59
C ILE A 27 3.99 -6.73 5.61
N ASP A 28 3.19 -7.79 5.72
CA ASP A 28 3.42 -8.87 6.68
C ASP A 28 3.61 -8.36 8.10
N ARG A 29 2.78 -7.37 8.48
CA ARG A 29 2.74 -6.75 9.81
C ARG A 29 3.99 -5.95 10.16
N THR A 30 4.82 -5.64 9.19
CA THR A 30 6.01 -4.82 9.37
C THR A 30 5.86 -3.53 8.57
N VAL A 31 6.07 -2.39 9.23
CA VAL A 31 6.08 -1.10 8.55
C VAL A 31 7.36 -1.03 7.71
N ILE A 32 7.22 -0.99 6.41
CA ILE A 32 8.36 -1.01 5.50
C ILE A 32 8.67 0.36 4.88
N SER A 33 7.68 1.24 4.79
CA SER A 33 7.85 2.53 4.15
C SER A 33 6.65 3.42 4.44
N SER A 34 6.64 4.60 3.83
CA SER A 34 5.49 5.50 3.82
C SER A 34 5.29 6.01 2.41
N ILE A 35 4.06 6.43 2.09
CA ILE A 35 3.73 6.97 0.78
C ILE A 35 3.01 8.30 0.94
N LEU A 36 3.52 9.32 0.25
CA LEU A 36 2.97 10.66 0.25
C LEU A 36 1.94 10.83 -0.86
N THR A 37 1.17 11.92 -0.77
CA THR A 37 0.22 12.30 -1.80
C THR A 37 0.91 12.37 -3.17
N ARG A 38 0.28 11.82 -4.19
CA ARG A 38 0.77 11.77 -5.57
C ARG A 38 2.03 10.94 -5.75
N GLU A 39 2.41 10.17 -4.74
CA GLU A 39 3.59 9.33 -4.82
C GLU A 39 3.22 7.93 -5.28
N SER A 40 4.12 7.30 -6.00
CA SER A 40 4.03 5.87 -6.35
C SER A 40 5.29 5.19 -5.86
N LYS A 41 5.14 4.04 -5.25
CA LYS A 41 6.26 3.24 -4.77
C LYS A 41 6.06 1.78 -5.11
N ALA A 42 7.16 1.10 -5.37
CA ALA A 42 7.16 -0.33 -5.62
C ALA A 42 8.09 -1.01 -4.63
N PHE A 43 7.70 -2.18 -4.17
CA PHE A 43 8.44 -2.95 -3.18
C PHE A 43 8.67 -4.36 -3.70
N ASP A 44 9.92 -4.79 -3.72
CA ASP A 44 10.24 -6.16 -4.07
C ASP A 44 9.96 -7.05 -2.85
N VAL A 45 9.27 -8.14 -3.09
CA VAL A 45 8.89 -9.09 -2.05
C VAL A 45 9.19 -10.52 -2.53
N PRO A 46 9.48 -11.45 -1.62
CA PRO A 46 9.57 -12.86 -2.01
C PRO A 46 8.25 -13.33 -2.62
N PRO A 47 8.28 -14.24 -3.59
CA PRO A 47 7.04 -14.81 -4.11
C PRO A 47 6.26 -15.51 -3.02
N GLY A 48 4.94 -15.48 -3.12
CA GLY A 48 4.07 -16.14 -2.17
C GLY A 48 2.97 -15.23 -1.65
N ARG A 49 2.47 -15.59 -0.49
CA ARG A 49 1.37 -14.88 0.15
C ARG A 49 1.91 -13.77 1.05
N HIS A 50 1.35 -12.57 0.89
CA HIS A 50 1.69 -11.42 1.71
C HIS A 50 0.42 -10.74 2.20
N PHE A 51 0.51 -10.03 3.32
CA PHE A 51 -0.59 -9.27 3.87
C PHE A 51 -0.24 -7.79 3.83
N LEU A 52 -1.10 -7.01 3.22
CA LEU A 52 -0.86 -5.59 2.96
C LEU A 52 -1.94 -4.75 3.61
N HIS A 53 -1.55 -3.71 4.34
CA HIS A 53 -2.48 -2.69 4.78
C HIS A 53 -1.78 -1.35 4.93
N LEU A 54 -2.57 -0.30 5.14
CA LEU A 54 -2.08 1.06 5.35
C LEU A 54 -2.44 1.53 6.75
N ARG A 55 -1.58 2.38 7.32
CA ARG A 55 -1.86 3.09 8.57
C ARG A 55 -1.83 4.58 8.33
N PHE A 56 -2.78 5.29 8.92
CA PHE A 56 -2.88 6.73 8.77
C PHE A 56 -3.53 7.34 10.00
N LEU A 57 -2.81 8.19 10.72
CA LEU A 57 -3.29 8.88 11.92
C LEU A 57 -3.95 7.94 12.93
N GLY A 58 -3.28 6.84 13.24
CA GLY A 58 -3.79 5.85 14.18
C GLY A 58 -4.88 4.93 13.64
N ARG A 59 -5.25 5.09 12.37
CA ARG A 59 -6.26 4.26 11.71
C ARG A 59 -5.59 3.30 10.75
N GLN A 60 -6.25 2.18 10.52
CA GLN A 60 -5.71 1.16 9.61
C GLN A 60 -6.73 0.85 8.52
N SER A 61 -6.24 0.62 7.32
CA SER A 61 -7.06 0.07 6.25
C SER A 61 -7.34 -1.40 6.54
N LYS A 62 -8.30 -1.97 5.82
CA LYS A 62 -8.50 -3.40 5.84
C LYS A 62 -7.24 -4.09 5.34
N GLU A 63 -6.83 -5.15 6.03
CA GLU A 63 -5.72 -5.97 5.58
C GLU A 63 -6.17 -6.84 4.42
N ILE A 64 -5.39 -6.87 3.36
CA ILE A 64 -5.69 -7.71 2.20
C ILE A 64 -4.57 -8.71 1.99
N GLU A 65 -4.96 -9.88 1.51
CA GLU A 65 -4.02 -10.92 1.13
C GLU A 65 -3.62 -10.73 -0.32
N VAL A 66 -2.32 -10.71 -0.57
CA VAL A 66 -1.75 -10.52 -1.91
C VAL A 66 -0.93 -11.75 -2.26
N LEU A 67 -1.28 -12.41 -3.35
CA LEU A 67 -0.50 -13.51 -3.89
C LEU A 67 0.41 -12.97 -4.97
N VAL A 68 1.71 -13.10 -4.75
CA VAL A 68 2.71 -12.55 -5.66
C VAL A 68 3.48 -13.69 -6.32
N SER A 69 3.47 -13.72 -7.64
CA SER A 69 4.22 -14.69 -8.42
C SER A 69 5.57 -14.13 -8.81
N PRO A 70 6.59 -15.00 -9.02
CA PRO A 70 7.90 -14.51 -9.45
C PRO A 70 7.81 -13.68 -10.73
N GLY A 71 8.45 -12.51 -10.71
CA GLY A 71 8.48 -11.61 -11.86
C GLY A 71 7.20 -10.85 -12.11
N GLU A 72 6.17 -11.03 -11.29
CA GLU A 72 4.90 -10.36 -11.48
C GLU A 72 4.76 -9.14 -10.55
N GLU A 73 3.92 -8.20 -10.97
CA GLU A 73 3.62 -7.00 -10.22
C GLU A 73 2.15 -6.96 -9.86
N GLU A 74 1.87 -6.74 -8.58
CA GLU A 74 0.51 -6.51 -8.10
C GLU A 74 0.37 -5.04 -7.75
N CYS A 75 -0.60 -4.37 -8.37
CA CYS A 75 -0.76 -2.92 -8.26
C CYS A 75 -1.99 -2.57 -7.44
N PHE A 76 -1.83 -1.56 -6.58
CA PHE A 76 -2.91 -1.07 -5.71
C PHE A 76 -2.95 0.44 -5.71
N THR A 77 -4.14 0.97 -5.45
CA THR A 77 -4.36 2.40 -5.28
C THR A 77 -4.68 2.69 -3.82
N CYS A 78 -4.03 3.72 -3.27
CA CYS A 78 -4.23 4.18 -1.90
C CYS A 78 -5.00 5.49 -1.92
N ARG A 79 -5.98 5.63 -1.02
CA ARG A 79 -6.72 6.88 -0.86
C ARG A 79 -7.26 7.00 0.55
N THR A 80 -7.72 8.19 0.91
CA THR A 80 -8.43 8.41 2.16
C THR A 80 -9.92 8.51 1.82
N ALA A 81 -10.73 7.72 2.51
CA ALA A 81 -12.18 7.82 2.40
C ALA A 81 -12.66 9.15 2.99
N TRP A 82 -13.86 9.58 2.63
CA TRP A 82 -14.42 10.86 3.08
C TRP A 82 -14.51 10.98 4.61
N TYR A 83 -14.60 9.85 5.31
CA TYR A 83 -14.65 9.80 6.78
C TYR A 83 -13.25 9.63 7.42
N GLY A 84 -12.18 9.76 6.66
CA GLY A 84 -10.81 9.82 7.19
C GLY A 84 -10.08 8.51 7.34
N TRP A 85 -10.64 7.38 6.91
CA TRP A 85 -9.97 6.08 6.96
C TRP A 85 -9.15 5.83 5.70
N PRO A 86 -7.97 5.24 5.83
CA PRO A 86 -7.22 4.84 4.65
C PRO A 86 -7.91 3.67 3.93
N VAL A 87 -7.91 3.71 2.61
CA VAL A 87 -8.53 2.70 1.77
C VAL A 87 -7.52 2.22 0.74
N LEU A 88 -7.44 0.90 0.59
CA LEU A 88 -6.54 0.24 -0.33
C LEU A 88 -7.38 -0.61 -1.29
N THR A 89 -7.24 -0.35 -2.58
CA THR A 89 -8.00 -1.07 -3.61
C THR A 89 -7.08 -1.56 -4.71
N PRO A 90 -7.38 -2.72 -5.32
CA PRO A 90 -6.64 -3.16 -6.50
C PRO A 90 -6.76 -2.13 -7.62
N ALA A 91 -5.65 -1.91 -8.27
CA ALA A 91 -5.61 -0.98 -9.41
C ALA A 91 -6.15 -1.64 -10.67
#